data_c6e930257b43bb13383fbed666b8817e
#
_entry.id   c6e930257b43bb13383fbed666b8817e
#
_cell.length_a   1.000
_cell.length_b   1.000
_cell.length_c   1.000
_cell.angle_alpha   90.00
_cell.angle_beta   90.00
_cell.angle_gamma   90.00
#
_symmetry.space_group_name_H-M   'P 1'
#
loop_
_entity.id
_entity.type
_entity.pdbx_description
1 polymer ?
#
loop_
_entity_poly.entity_id
_entity_poly.type
_entity_poly.pdbx_seq_one_letter_code
_entity_poly.pdbx_strand_id
1 'polypeptide(L)'
;MKRIIAFIAALAFLSGGICYAQEQEQGQEQRQEQEPVREYSKFRFSLEGGGGFRPGKISDNVPGDFKSYTKKLKRGFVYGADATWFFNEFMGVGIRYKAFSASNGTTVTITDDNGYSTSGKMKDNIQIAFIGPMYCTRFTSGNGLHTFTADIGVGYVNYRDKGMIIKNMKLSGYTLGLLYNIGYDYALNKMWSIGVNLSSIEGTLTTLTLEQNGVKTSQTTLDKDKQENISHIDLSFTLKLNL
;
A
#
# COMPACT_ATOMS: atom_id res chain seq x y z
N MET A 1 -0.09 -14.33 -12.43
CA MET A 1 -1.32 -14.20 -13.20
C MET A 1 -2.53 -14.93 -12.58
N LYS A 2 -2.47 -16.21 -12.19
CA LYS A 2 -3.66 -16.94 -11.63
C LYS A 2 -4.22 -16.38 -10.31
N ARG A 3 -3.46 -15.63 -9.50
CA ARG A 3 -3.93 -15.06 -8.21
C ARG A 3 -4.60 -13.69 -8.36
N ILE A 4 -4.35 -12.96 -9.42
CA ILE A 4 -5.00 -11.65 -9.72
C ILE A 4 -6.43 -11.88 -10.19
N ILE A 5 -6.69 -12.97 -10.92
CA ILE A 5 -8.03 -13.31 -11.43
C ILE A 5 -9.00 -13.63 -10.28
N ALA A 6 -8.52 -14.22 -9.18
CA ALA A 6 -9.35 -14.53 -8.00
C ALA A 6 -9.82 -13.27 -7.26
N PHE A 7 -9.02 -12.20 -7.25
CA PHE A 7 -9.37 -10.95 -6.59
C PHE A 7 -10.39 -10.12 -7.40
N ILE A 8 -10.26 -10.13 -8.74
CA ILE A 8 -11.22 -9.47 -9.64
C ILE A 8 -12.57 -10.18 -9.64
N ALA A 9 -12.59 -11.52 -9.51
CA ALA A 9 -13.84 -12.29 -9.40
C ALA A 9 -14.60 -11.98 -8.08
N ALA A 10 -13.91 -11.71 -6.99
CA ALA A 10 -14.55 -11.32 -5.72
C ALA A 10 -15.19 -9.92 -5.77
N LEU A 11 -14.61 -8.97 -6.53
CA LEU A 11 -15.22 -7.65 -6.73
C LEU A 11 -16.44 -7.69 -7.67
N ALA A 12 -16.46 -8.59 -8.65
CA ALA A 12 -17.59 -8.74 -9.59
C ALA A 12 -18.83 -9.33 -8.92
N PHE A 13 -18.67 -10.14 -7.86
CA PHE A 13 -19.81 -10.69 -7.10
C PHE A 13 -20.51 -9.67 -6.21
N LEU A 14 -19.84 -8.58 -5.84
CA LEU A 14 -20.45 -7.50 -5.04
C LEU A 14 -21.28 -6.52 -5.88
N SER A 15 -21.10 -6.49 -7.20
CA SER A 15 -21.87 -5.63 -8.11
C SER A 15 -23.10 -6.29 -8.71
N GLY A 16 -23.24 -7.62 -8.60
CA GLY A 16 -24.31 -8.39 -9.20
C GLY A 16 -25.59 -8.52 -8.35
N GLY A 17 -25.61 -8.00 -7.11
CA GLY A 17 -26.72 -8.22 -6.19
C GLY A 17 -27.85 -7.17 -6.21
N ILE A 18 -27.82 -6.18 -7.11
CA ILE A 18 -28.79 -5.02 -7.07
C ILE A 18 -29.87 -5.13 -8.16
N CYS A 19 -29.90 -6.18 -8.98
CA CYS A 19 -30.81 -6.26 -10.13
C CYS A 19 -31.91 -7.32 -10.04
N TYR A 20 -32.47 -7.62 -8.86
CA TYR A 20 -33.71 -8.42 -8.77
C TYR A 20 -34.64 -7.89 -7.67
N ALA A 21 -35.34 -6.79 -7.94
CA ALA A 21 -36.58 -6.43 -7.29
C ALA A 21 -37.35 -5.40 -8.14
N GLN A 22 -37.86 -5.83 -9.28
CA GLN A 22 -38.94 -5.15 -9.99
C GLN A 22 -39.92 -6.21 -10.44
N GLU A 23 -41.04 -6.28 -9.73
CA GLU A 23 -42.39 -6.54 -10.25
C GLU A 23 -43.31 -6.89 -9.09
N GLN A 24 -44.03 -5.87 -8.62
CA GLN A 24 -45.47 -5.94 -8.30
C GLN A 24 -45.99 -4.54 -8.06
N GLU A 25 -46.47 -3.91 -9.12
CA GLU A 25 -47.36 -2.78 -9.02
C GLU A 25 -48.75 -3.32 -8.71
N GLN A 26 -49.41 -2.71 -7.70
CA GLN A 26 -50.76 -2.13 -7.87
C GLN A 26 -51.17 -1.37 -6.61
N GLY A 27 -51.32 -0.06 -6.77
CA GLY A 27 -52.36 0.71 -6.14
C GLY A 27 -52.22 1.05 -4.65
N GLN A 28 -51.42 2.06 -4.33
CA GLN A 28 -51.74 3.01 -3.23
C GLN A 28 -50.98 4.33 -3.51
N GLU A 29 -51.74 5.42 -3.68
CA GLU A 29 -51.21 6.76 -3.53
C GLU A 29 -50.64 6.89 -2.11
N GLN A 30 -49.33 6.63 -1.99
CA GLN A 30 -48.60 6.96 -0.79
C GLN A 30 -47.90 8.31 -1.04
N ARG A 31 -48.27 9.30 -0.21
CA ARG A 31 -47.44 10.46 0.06
C ARG A 31 -46.00 10.02 0.03
N GLN A 32 -45.24 10.51 -0.93
CA GLN A 32 -43.78 10.51 -0.88
C GLN A 32 -43.43 11.38 0.34
N GLU A 33 -43.32 10.78 1.52
CA GLU A 33 -42.44 11.29 2.55
C GLU A 33 -41.07 11.27 1.91
N GLN A 34 -40.61 12.46 1.52
CA GLN A 34 -39.22 12.64 1.14
C GLN A 34 -38.40 12.17 2.35
N GLU A 35 -37.83 10.96 2.26
CA GLU A 35 -36.83 10.55 3.22
C GLU A 35 -35.82 11.71 3.33
N PRO A 36 -35.50 12.17 4.55
CA PRO A 36 -34.57 13.26 4.73
C PRO A 36 -33.28 12.85 4.04
N VAL A 37 -32.86 13.63 3.02
CA VAL A 37 -31.60 13.43 2.32
C VAL A 37 -30.51 13.37 3.39
N ARG A 38 -30.01 12.16 3.68
CA ARG A 38 -28.95 11.99 4.67
C ARG A 38 -27.76 12.79 4.20
N GLU A 39 -27.45 13.83 4.94
CA GLU A 39 -26.28 14.66 4.67
C GLU A 39 -25.04 13.79 4.88
N TYR A 40 -24.37 13.40 3.80
CA TYR A 40 -23.13 12.64 3.86
C TYR A 40 -21.93 13.58 3.83
N SER A 41 -20.86 13.21 4.53
CA SER A 41 -19.59 13.95 4.50
C SER A 41 -18.98 13.89 3.11
N LYS A 42 -18.72 15.07 2.51
CA LYS A 42 -18.17 15.19 1.15
C LYS A 42 -16.65 15.04 1.12
N PHE A 43 -15.97 15.37 2.20
CA PHE A 43 -14.52 15.28 2.29
C PHE A 43 -14.11 14.34 3.41
N ARG A 44 -13.08 13.54 3.15
CA ARG A 44 -12.44 12.67 4.14
C ARG A 44 -10.94 12.86 4.07
N PHE A 45 -10.33 13.13 5.22
CA PHE A 45 -8.89 13.12 5.41
C PHE A 45 -8.53 11.97 6.34
N SER A 46 -7.52 11.19 5.97
CA SER A 46 -7.10 10.02 6.74
C SER A 46 -5.62 10.07 7.04
N LEU A 47 -5.26 9.62 8.25
CA LEU A 47 -3.90 9.28 8.64
C LEU A 47 -3.86 7.80 8.98
N GLU A 48 -2.80 7.11 8.58
CA GLU A 48 -2.64 5.68 8.85
C GLU A 48 -1.23 5.34 9.32
N GLY A 49 -1.15 4.29 10.16
CA GLY A 49 0.10 3.71 10.64
C GLY A 49 -0.05 2.25 10.99
N GLY A 50 0.96 1.43 10.72
CA GLY A 50 0.86 -0.01 10.94
C GLY A 50 2.08 -0.81 10.55
N GLY A 51 1.88 -2.10 10.28
CA GLY A 51 2.90 -3.03 9.84
C GLY A 51 2.72 -3.47 8.40
N GLY A 52 3.82 -3.70 7.70
CA GLY A 52 3.81 -4.18 6.33
C GLY A 52 4.74 -5.37 6.12
N PHE A 53 4.44 -6.14 5.09
CA PHE A 53 5.20 -7.32 4.71
C PHE A 53 5.40 -7.38 3.19
N ARG A 54 6.64 -7.60 2.75
CA ARG A 54 7.02 -7.80 1.34
C ARG A 54 6.98 -9.30 1.01
N PRO A 55 6.05 -9.79 0.18
CA PRO A 55 5.89 -11.21 -0.12
C PRO A 55 6.95 -11.78 -1.08
N GLY A 56 7.73 -10.92 -1.78
CA GLY A 56 8.76 -11.33 -2.75
C GLY A 56 9.64 -12.48 -2.23
N LYS A 57 10.05 -13.39 -3.10
CA LYS A 57 10.99 -14.46 -2.73
C LYS A 57 12.36 -13.87 -2.46
N ILE A 58 13.09 -14.45 -1.51
CA ILE A 58 14.53 -14.17 -1.34
C ILE A 58 15.24 -14.95 -2.46
N SER A 59 16.14 -14.28 -3.18
CA SER A 59 16.93 -14.94 -4.23
C SER A 59 17.72 -16.12 -3.68
N ASP A 60 17.77 -17.20 -4.46
CA ASP A 60 18.54 -18.40 -4.10
C ASP A 60 20.06 -18.11 -4.08
N ASN A 61 20.48 -17.04 -4.76
CA ASN A 61 21.88 -16.58 -4.78
C ASN A 61 22.31 -15.87 -3.48
N VAL A 62 21.37 -15.62 -2.53
CA VAL A 62 21.73 -15.05 -1.23
C VAL A 62 22.37 -16.14 -0.37
N PRO A 63 23.64 -15.95 0.09
CA PRO A 63 24.31 -16.92 0.98
C PRO A 63 23.47 -17.22 2.22
N GLY A 64 23.55 -18.46 2.72
CA GLY A 64 22.74 -18.96 3.82
C GLY A 64 22.71 -18.04 5.04
N ASP A 65 23.87 -17.52 5.42
CA ASP A 65 24.07 -16.65 6.58
C ASP A 65 23.33 -15.30 6.42
N PHE A 66 23.14 -14.82 5.18
CA PHE A 66 22.42 -13.58 4.88
C PHE A 66 20.91 -13.77 4.67
N LYS A 67 20.40 -15.01 4.55
CA LYS A 67 18.97 -15.26 4.39
C LYS A 67 18.15 -14.75 5.59
N SER A 68 18.65 -14.93 6.81
CA SER A 68 18.01 -14.41 8.03
C SER A 68 18.00 -12.88 8.05
N TYR A 69 19.07 -12.24 7.63
CA TYR A 69 19.21 -10.80 7.50
C TYR A 69 18.18 -10.24 6.52
N THR A 70 18.12 -10.78 5.29
CA THR A 70 17.18 -10.38 4.24
C THR A 70 15.72 -10.63 4.65
N LYS A 71 15.45 -11.72 5.40
CA LYS A 71 14.10 -12.03 5.90
C LYS A 71 13.57 -10.95 6.85
N LYS A 72 14.42 -10.33 7.66
CA LYS A 72 14.03 -9.22 8.54
C LYS A 72 13.65 -7.97 7.76
N LEU A 73 14.31 -7.68 6.63
CA LEU A 73 13.99 -6.55 5.74
C LEU A 73 12.67 -6.69 4.98
N LYS A 74 12.03 -7.87 5.02
CA LYS A 74 10.70 -8.07 4.45
C LYS A 74 9.57 -7.54 5.34
N ARG A 75 9.83 -7.27 6.61
CA ARG A 75 8.87 -6.71 7.57
C ARG A 75 9.26 -5.28 7.87
N GLY A 76 8.28 -4.40 7.89
CA GLY A 76 8.53 -2.99 8.13
C GLY A 76 7.32 -2.29 8.73
N PHE A 77 7.50 -1.03 9.00
CA PHE A 77 6.47 -0.10 9.43
C PHE A 77 5.90 0.61 8.20
N VAL A 78 4.59 0.86 8.22
CA VAL A 78 3.89 1.65 7.20
C VAL A 78 3.25 2.87 7.81
N TYR A 79 3.23 3.96 7.06
CA TYR A 79 2.52 5.17 7.39
C TYR A 79 2.01 5.85 6.13
N GLY A 80 0.94 6.61 6.25
CA GLY A 80 0.35 7.26 5.10
C GLY A 80 -0.70 8.28 5.47
N ALA A 81 -1.15 8.99 4.45
CA ALA A 81 -2.24 9.94 4.52
C ALA A 81 -3.01 9.95 3.19
N ASP A 82 -4.30 10.20 3.26
CA ASP A 82 -5.11 10.43 2.07
C ASP A 82 -6.12 11.56 2.26
N ALA A 83 -6.53 12.13 1.13
CA ALA A 83 -7.63 13.07 1.02
C ALA A 83 -8.58 12.58 -0.08
N THR A 84 -9.85 12.44 0.25
CA THR A 84 -10.90 11.92 -0.65
C THR A 84 -12.05 12.91 -0.72
N TRP A 85 -12.53 13.19 -1.92
CA TRP A 85 -13.77 13.90 -2.19
C TRP A 85 -14.82 12.91 -2.70
N PHE A 86 -15.97 12.84 -2.02
CA PHE A 86 -17.12 12.02 -2.39
C PHE A 86 -18.11 12.85 -3.19
N PHE A 87 -18.36 12.47 -4.42
CA PHE A 87 -19.34 13.11 -5.29
C PHE A 87 -20.77 12.56 -5.08
N ASN A 88 -20.88 11.41 -4.42
CA ASN A 88 -22.13 10.87 -3.87
C ASN A 88 -21.87 10.13 -2.56
N GLU A 89 -22.90 9.55 -1.96
CA GLU A 89 -22.81 8.83 -0.68
C GLU A 89 -21.82 7.67 -0.72
N PHE A 90 -21.69 7.00 -1.87
CA PHE A 90 -20.93 5.73 -2.01
C PHE A 90 -19.58 5.89 -2.68
N MET A 91 -19.40 6.90 -3.55
CA MET A 91 -18.30 6.97 -4.48
C MET A 91 -17.54 8.29 -4.36
N GLY A 92 -16.22 8.22 -4.48
CA GLY A 92 -15.35 9.38 -4.42
C GLY A 92 -14.04 9.15 -5.16
N VAL A 93 -13.29 10.23 -5.29
CA VAL A 93 -11.93 10.24 -5.83
C VAL A 93 -11.01 10.92 -4.84
N GLY A 94 -9.77 10.49 -4.80
CA GLY A 94 -8.81 11.04 -3.85
C GLY A 94 -7.39 10.91 -4.31
N ILE A 95 -6.50 11.38 -3.45
CA ILE A 95 -5.05 11.18 -3.57
C ILE A 95 -4.56 10.50 -2.30
N ARG A 96 -3.67 9.53 -2.44
CA ARG A 96 -3.04 8.83 -1.32
C ARG A 96 -1.53 8.87 -1.42
N TYR A 97 -0.91 9.16 -0.30
CA TYR A 97 0.50 8.91 -0.03
C TYR A 97 0.62 7.76 0.98
N LYS A 98 1.46 6.78 0.70
CA LYS A 98 1.75 5.68 1.62
C LYS A 98 3.22 5.27 1.51
N ALA A 99 3.87 5.04 2.64
CA ALA A 99 5.26 4.64 2.70
C ALA A 99 5.46 3.40 3.58
N PHE A 100 6.25 2.47 3.08
CA PHE A 100 6.78 1.32 3.80
C PHE A 100 8.25 1.58 4.13
N SER A 101 8.67 1.28 5.36
CA SER A 101 10.05 1.43 5.82
C SER A 101 10.50 0.19 6.58
N ALA A 102 11.63 -0.39 6.17
CA ALA A 102 12.25 -1.52 6.85
C ALA A 102 13.75 -1.26 7.04
N SER A 103 14.30 -1.58 8.19
CA SER A 103 15.72 -1.41 8.48
C SER A 103 16.25 -2.64 9.21
N ASN A 104 17.45 -3.07 8.82
CA ASN A 104 18.18 -4.12 9.52
C ASN A 104 19.67 -3.81 9.50
N GLY A 105 20.40 -4.31 10.50
CA GLY A 105 21.84 -4.14 10.60
C GLY A 105 22.50 -5.38 11.22
N THR A 106 23.74 -5.67 10.78
CA THR A 106 24.56 -6.73 11.31
C THR A 106 26.04 -6.36 11.17
N THR A 107 26.92 -7.09 11.82
CA THR A 107 28.36 -7.01 11.59
C THR A 107 28.77 -8.13 10.64
N VAL A 108 29.54 -7.79 9.62
CA VAL A 108 30.07 -8.75 8.65
C VAL A 108 31.58 -8.72 8.66
N THR A 109 32.21 -9.85 8.43
CA THR A 109 33.63 -9.97 8.20
C THR A 109 33.83 -10.36 6.74
N ILE A 110 34.53 -9.55 6.00
CA ILE A 110 34.88 -9.79 4.59
C ILE A 110 36.33 -10.16 4.56
N THR A 111 36.66 -11.33 3.98
CA THR A 111 38.01 -11.78 3.74
C THR A 111 38.34 -11.57 2.26
N ASP A 112 39.42 -10.87 1.97
CA ASP A 112 39.88 -10.67 0.60
C ASP A 112 40.60 -11.91 0.04
N ASP A 113 40.91 -11.88 -1.25
CA ASP A 113 41.60 -12.99 -1.95
C ASP A 113 43.01 -13.28 -1.39
N ASN A 114 43.57 -12.37 -0.60
CA ASN A 114 44.87 -12.49 0.05
C ASN A 114 44.75 -13.01 1.50
N GLY A 115 43.53 -13.32 1.98
CA GLY A 115 43.27 -13.82 3.31
C GLY A 115 43.17 -12.76 4.40
N TYR A 116 43.23 -11.46 4.09
CA TYR A 116 43.02 -10.39 5.05
C TYR A 116 41.52 -10.21 5.35
N SER A 117 41.19 -10.30 6.63
CA SER A 117 39.83 -10.15 7.10
C SER A 117 39.57 -8.75 7.65
N THR A 118 38.54 -8.09 7.13
CA THR A 118 38.09 -6.80 7.60
C THR A 118 36.65 -6.94 8.13
N SER A 119 36.42 -6.59 9.40
CA SER A 119 35.10 -6.57 10.00
C SER A 119 34.50 -5.18 9.92
N GLY A 120 33.25 -5.10 9.52
CA GLY A 120 32.53 -3.84 9.39
C GLY A 120 31.03 -3.98 9.62
N LYS A 121 30.34 -2.85 9.81
CA LYS A 121 28.89 -2.81 9.92
C LYS A 121 28.25 -2.90 8.53
N MET A 122 27.29 -3.81 8.40
CA MET A 122 26.34 -3.85 7.29
C MET A 122 25.00 -3.37 7.79
N LYS A 123 24.39 -2.42 7.10
CA LYS A 123 23.07 -1.87 7.43
C LYS A 123 22.33 -1.54 6.14
N ASP A 124 21.06 -1.92 6.07
CA ASP A 124 20.15 -1.51 5.01
C ASP A 124 18.96 -0.78 5.60
N ASN A 125 18.49 0.22 4.87
CA ASN A 125 17.29 0.99 5.18
C ASN A 125 16.47 1.16 3.90
N ILE A 126 15.49 0.28 3.74
CA ILE A 126 14.60 0.24 2.59
C ILE A 126 13.41 1.15 2.85
N GLN A 127 13.12 2.02 1.90
CA GLN A 127 11.92 2.85 1.86
C GLN A 127 11.23 2.69 0.50
N ILE A 128 9.93 2.38 0.53
CA ILE A 128 9.08 2.29 -0.65
C ILE A 128 7.92 3.26 -0.42
N ALA A 129 7.79 4.27 -1.29
CA ALA A 129 6.76 5.30 -1.15
C ALA A 129 5.90 5.35 -2.40
N PHE A 130 4.60 5.27 -2.20
CA PHE A 130 3.55 5.41 -3.22
C PHE A 130 2.90 6.79 -3.10
N ILE A 131 2.64 7.44 -4.23
CA ILE A 131 1.77 8.59 -4.34
C ILE A 131 0.97 8.51 -5.62
N GLY A 132 -0.35 8.68 -5.53
CA GLY A 132 -1.21 8.64 -6.71
C GLY A 132 -2.68 8.87 -6.44
N PRO A 133 -3.45 9.12 -7.51
CA PRO A 133 -4.90 9.17 -7.45
C PRO A 133 -5.50 7.80 -7.12
N MET A 134 -6.66 7.84 -6.49
CA MET A 134 -7.45 6.65 -6.17
C MET A 134 -8.94 6.89 -6.38
N TYR A 135 -9.64 5.85 -6.75
CA TYR A 135 -11.08 5.75 -6.71
C TYR A 135 -11.48 5.06 -5.42
N CYS A 136 -12.47 5.62 -4.74
CA CYS A 136 -12.88 5.17 -3.42
C CYS A 136 -14.36 4.81 -3.43
N THR A 137 -14.70 3.71 -2.76
CA THR A 137 -16.07 3.36 -2.46
C THR A 137 -16.24 3.22 -0.95
N ARG A 138 -17.44 3.56 -0.45
CA ARG A 138 -17.81 3.35 0.95
C ARG A 138 -19.25 2.91 1.06
N PHE A 139 -19.50 2.07 2.07
CA PHE A 139 -20.81 1.60 2.46
C PHE A 139 -20.98 1.84 3.96
N THR A 140 -21.87 2.76 4.31
CA THR A 140 -22.14 3.11 5.70
C THR A 140 -23.41 2.42 6.15
N SER A 141 -23.36 1.79 7.32
CA SER A 141 -24.53 1.13 7.94
C SER A 141 -25.66 2.12 8.22
N GLY A 142 -26.90 1.61 8.32
CA GLY A 142 -28.08 2.42 8.56
C GLY A 142 -28.04 3.29 9.84
N ASN A 143 -27.29 2.87 10.87
CA ASN A 143 -27.04 3.65 12.08
C ASN A 143 -25.90 4.68 11.96
N GLY A 144 -25.17 4.71 10.85
CA GLY A 144 -24.06 5.62 10.60
C GLY A 144 -22.77 5.30 11.36
N LEU A 145 -22.72 4.21 12.15
CA LEU A 145 -21.58 3.89 13.01
C LEU A 145 -20.49 3.08 12.30
N HIS A 146 -20.86 2.27 11.32
CA HIS A 146 -19.95 1.34 10.66
C HIS A 146 -19.81 1.70 9.19
N THR A 147 -18.60 1.83 8.69
CA THR A 147 -18.33 2.11 7.28
C THR A 147 -17.30 1.12 6.74
N PHE A 148 -17.67 0.43 5.66
CA PHE A 148 -16.75 -0.38 4.88
C PHE A 148 -16.24 0.44 3.70
N THR A 149 -14.95 0.36 3.41
CA THR A 149 -14.31 1.09 2.32
C THR A 149 -13.56 0.14 1.40
N ALA A 150 -13.57 0.45 0.11
CA ALA A 150 -12.71 -0.22 -0.87
C ALA A 150 -12.16 0.84 -1.83
N ASP A 151 -10.85 0.86 -1.99
CA ASP A 151 -10.16 1.84 -2.83
C ASP A 151 -9.25 1.12 -3.82
N ILE A 152 -9.17 1.65 -5.03
CA ILE A 152 -8.21 1.25 -6.05
C ILE A 152 -7.49 2.49 -6.57
N GLY A 153 -6.17 2.40 -6.74
CA GLY A 153 -5.37 3.53 -7.20
C GLY A 153 -4.24 3.10 -8.12
N VAL A 154 -3.79 4.05 -8.91
CA VAL A 154 -2.57 3.94 -9.72
C VAL A 154 -1.67 5.11 -9.37
N GLY A 155 -0.37 4.88 -9.24
CA GLY A 155 0.51 5.97 -8.81
C GLY A 155 1.98 5.69 -9.04
N TYR A 156 2.76 6.69 -8.68
CA TYR A 156 4.21 6.64 -8.71
C TYR A 156 4.73 5.94 -7.46
N VAL A 157 5.55 4.91 -7.64
CA VAL A 157 6.24 4.21 -6.55
C VAL A 157 7.72 4.51 -6.63
N ASN A 158 8.25 5.09 -5.56
CA ASN A 158 9.67 5.37 -5.38
C ASN A 158 10.29 4.35 -4.43
N TYR A 159 11.38 3.74 -4.86
CA TYR A 159 12.19 2.83 -4.04
C TYR A 159 13.52 3.48 -3.70
N ARG A 160 13.92 3.38 -2.44
CA ARG A 160 15.23 3.79 -1.95
C ARG A 160 15.72 2.76 -0.96
N ASP A 161 16.95 2.31 -1.18
CA ASP A 161 17.68 1.52 -0.20
C ASP A 161 19.02 2.22 0.10
N LYS A 162 19.19 2.61 1.36
CA LYS A 162 20.43 3.16 1.87
C LYS A 162 21.18 2.05 2.56
N GLY A 163 22.10 1.41 1.80
CA GLY A 163 22.98 0.37 2.28
C GLY A 163 24.31 0.93 2.78
N MET A 164 24.88 0.28 3.79
CA MET A 164 26.24 0.46 4.22
C MET A 164 26.88 -0.92 4.33
N ILE A 165 27.86 -1.19 3.48
CA ILE A 165 28.79 -2.33 3.58
C ILE A 165 30.17 -1.72 3.53
N ILE A 166 30.73 -1.34 4.72
CA ILE A 166 32.01 -0.62 4.86
C ILE A 166 31.96 0.77 4.20
N LYS A 167 31.32 0.95 3.05
CA LYS A 167 31.08 2.23 2.33
C LYS A 167 29.59 2.48 2.16
N ASN A 168 29.22 3.77 2.18
CA ASN A 168 27.83 4.17 1.93
C ASN A 168 27.46 3.93 0.48
N MET A 169 26.38 3.17 0.29
CA MET A 169 25.77 2.89 -1.01
C MET A 169 24.29 3.25 -0.94
N LYS A 170 23.75 3.79 -2.04
CA LYS A 170 22.32 4.04 -2.18
C LYS A 170 21.84 3.46 -3.49
N LEU A 171 20.89 2.55 -3.39
CA LEU A 171 20.12 2.08 -4.53
C LEU A 171 18.81 2.85 -4.60
N SER A 172 18.42 3.27 -5.79
CA SER A 172 17.13 3.94 -6.00
C SER A 172 16.52 3.55 -7.34
N GLY A 173 15.20 3.56 -7.38
CA GLY A 173 14.45 3.28 -8.58
C GLY A 173 13.02 3.78 -8.44
N TYR A 174 12.29 3.80 -9.55
CA TYR A 174 10.88 4.17 -9.56
C TYR A 174 10.11 3.36 -10.59
N THR A 175 8.81 3.25 -10.36
CA THR A 175 7.89 2.57 -11.28
C THR A 175 6.48 3.12 -11.11
N LEU A 176 5.59 2.78 -12.01
CA LEU A 176 4.16 2.87 -11.79
C LEU A 176 3.70 1.66 -10.99
N GLY A 177 2.85 1.89 -10.00
CA GLY A 177 2.29 0.84 -9.17
C GLY A 177 0.78 0.94 -9.04
N LEU A 178 0.18 -0.17 -8.60
CA LEU A 178 -1.23 -0.29 -8.30
C LEU A 178 -1.42 -0.35 -6.79
N LEU A 179 -2.43 0.33 -6.30
CA LEU A 179 -2.89 0.30 -4.91
C LEU A 179 -4.25 -0.38 -4.85
N TYR A 180 -4.40 -1.32 -3.92
CA TYR A 180 -5.67 -1.90 -3.50
C TYR A 180 -5.80 -1.71 -2.00
N ASN A 181 -6.97 -1.31 -1.54
CA ASN A 181 -7.26 -1.13 -0.12
C ASN A 181 -8.67 -1.56 0.20
N ILE A 182 -8.83 -2.28 1.29
CA ILE A 182 -10.11 -2.52 1.93
C ILE A 182 -10.01 -2.07 3.38
N GLY A 183 -11.06 -1.45 3.88
CA GLY A 183 -11.05 -0.90 5.23
C GLY A 183 -12.40 -1.04 5.94
N TYR A 184 -12.32 -0.97 7.24
CA TYR A 184 -13.45 -0.89 8.13
C TYR A 184 -13.22 0.23 9.12
N ASP A 185 -14.25 1.10 9.27
CA ASP A 185 -14.22 2.27 10.14
C ASP A 185 -15.37 2.24 11.12
N TYR A 186 -15.10 2.70 12.32
CA TYR A 186 -16.08 2.94 13.38
C TYR A 186 -16.13 4.44 13.68
N ALA A 187 -17.31 5.04 13.57
CA ALA A 187 -17.53 6.45 13.84
C ALA A 187 -17.52 6.71 15.36
N LEU A 188 -16.60 7.55 15.82
CA LEU A 188 -16.56 8.04 17.20
C LEU A 188 -17.57 9.17 17.40
N ASN A 189 -17.76 9.98 16.38
CA ASN A 189 -18.76 11.05 16.31
C ASN A 189 -19.01 11.41 14.83
N LYS A 190 -19.75 12.50 14.57
CA LYS A 190 -20.08 12.93 13.18
C LYS A 190 -18.86 13.25 12.33
N MET A 191 -17.73 13.66 12.95
CA MET A 191 -16.52 14.10 12.23
C MET A 191 -15.40 13.06 12.29
N TRP A 192 -15.25 12.33 13.39
CA TRP A 192 -14.10 11.47 13.62
C TRP A 192 -14.47 9.99 13.56
N SER A 193 -13.69 9.23 12.86
CA SER A 193 -13.73 7.76 12.87
C SER A 193 -12.34 7.16 13.02
N ILE A 194 -12.30 5.97 13.59
CA ILE A 194 -11.12 5.12 13.67
C ILE A 194 -11.37 3.84 12.89
N GLY A 195 -10.33 3.24 12.36
CA GLY A 195 -10.52 2.02 11.57
C GLY A 195 -9.25 1.21 11.38
N VAL A 196 -9.41 0.16 10.59
CA VAL A 196 -8.34 -0.72 10.14
C VAL A 196 -8.39 -0.84 8.62
N ASN A 197 -7.23 -0.82 8.00
CA ASN A 197 -7.06 -1.02 6.56
C ASN A 197 -6.16 -2.21 6.29
N LEU A 198 -6.55 -3.03 5.33
CA LEU A 198 -5.70 -4.01 4.67
C LEU A 198 -5.44 -3.50 3.25
N SER A 199 -4.19 -3.23 2.92
CA SER A 199 -3.82 -2.71 1.61
C SER A 199 -2.70 -3.49 0.96
N SER A 200 -2.62 -3.44 -0.35
CA SER A 200 -1.52 -3.94 -1.16
C SER A 200 -1.06 -2.86 -2.12
N ILE A 201 0.23 -2.63 -2.19
CA ILE A 201 0.85 -1.85 -3.24
C ILE A 201 1.67 -2.80 -4.09
N GLU A 202 1.43 -2.79 -5.40
CA GLU A 202 2.11 -3.65 -6.35
C GLU A 202 2.98 -2.81 -7.28
N GLY A 203 4.23 -3.22 -7.45
CA GLY A 203 5.17 -2.55 -8.34
C GLY A 203 6.39 -3.41 -8.62
N THR A 204 6.98 -3.21 -9.80
CA THR A 204 8.19 -3.91 -10.23
C THR A 204 9.17 -2.89 -10.80
N LEU A 205 10.39 -2.89 -10.31
CA LEU A 205 11.46 -2.04 -10.80
C LEU A 205 12.15 -2.69 -11.99
N THR A 206 12.22 -1.94 -13.07
CA THR A 206 12.95 -2.33 -14.30
C THR A 206 14.31 -1.64 -14.41
N THR A 207 14.51 -0.56 -13.64
CA THR A 207 15.74 0.23 -13.68
C THR A 207 16.17 0.57 -12.27
N LEU A 208 17.44 0.39 -11.95
CA LEU A 208 18.06 0.77 -10.69
C LEU A 208 19.22 1.74 -10.93
N THR A 209 19.31 2.73 -10.06
CA THR A 209 20.42 3.69 -10.02
C THR A 209 21.23 3.43 -8.76
N LEU A 210 22.54 3.22 -8.92
CA LEU A 210 23.49 3.08 -7.84
C LEU A 210 24.23 4.39 -7.62
N GLU A 211 24.23 4.88 -6.39
CA GLU A 211 25.04 6.00 -5.93
C GLU A 211 26.07 5.49 -4.90
N GLN A 212 27.33 5.88 -5.04
CA GLN A 212 28.38 5.65 -4.05
C GLN A 212 28.96 6.99 -3.61
N ASN A 213 29.00 7.22 -2.29
CA ASN A 213 29.49 8.48 -1.70
C ASN A 213 28.83 9.75 -2.28
N GLY A 214 27.52 9.66 -2.64
CA GLY A 214 26.78 10.80 -3.21
C GLY A 214 26.96 11.03 -4.71
N VAL A 215 27.77 10.21 -5.37
CA VAL A 215 27.98 10.28 -6.82
C VAL A 215 27.24 9.12 -7.49
N LYS A 216 26.45 9.42 -8.54
CA LYS A 216 25.84 8.37 -9.38
C LYS A 216 26.95 7.60 -10.10
N THR A 217 27.05 6.31 -9.80
CA THR A 217 28.09 5.44 -10.35
C THR A 217 27.60 4.66 -11.57
N SER A 218 26.35 4.19 -11.53
CA SER A 218 25.75 3.47 -12.66
C SER A 218 24.23 3.54 -12.61
N GLN A 219 23.63 3.43 -13.80
CA GLN A 219 22.21 3.18 -13.98
C GLN A 219 22.09 1.92 -14.84
N THR A 220 21.39 0.91 -14.33
CA THR A 220 21.27 -0.39 -14.99
C THR A 220 19.81 -0.71 -15.22
N THR A 221 19.47 -1.04 -16.47
CA THR A 221 18.18 -1.66 -16.79
C THR A 221 18.27 -3.14 -16.46
N LEU A 222 17.30 -3.63 -15.70
CA LEU A 222 17.27 -5.01 -15.24
C LEU A 222 16.64 -5.93 -16.28
N ASP A 223 17.29 -7.05 -16.56
CA ASP A 223 16.69 -8.13 -17.34
C ASP A 223 15.43 -8.65 -16.65
N LYS A 224 14.50 -9.27 -17.38
CA LYS A 224 13.20 -9.72 -16.86
C LYS A 224 13.29 -10.64 -15.65
N ASP A 225 14.34 -11.45 -15.57
CA ASP A 225 14.62 -12.39 -14.47
C ASP A 225 15.29 -11.71 -13.25
N LYS A 226 15.81 -10.49 -13.44
CA LYS A 226 16.49 -9.69 -12.39
C LYS A 226 15.65 -8.51 -11.89
N GLN A 227 14.43 -8.34 -12.38
CA GLN A 227 13.55 -7.25 -11.95
C GLN A 227 13.22 -7.39 -10.47
N GLU A 228 13.28 -6.27 -9.74
CA GLU A 228 13.01 -6.24 -8.30
C GLU A 228 11.53 -6.01 -8.04
N ASN A 229 10.91 -6.96 -7.35
CA ASN A 229 9.54 -6.85 -6.88
C ASN A 229 9.51 -6.01 -5.58
N ILE A 230 8.89 -4.83 -5.63
CA ILE A 230 8.76 -3.92 -4.50
C ILE A 230 7.36 -3.95 -3.86
N SER A 231 6.54 -4.92 -4.25
CA SER A 231 5.19 -5.08 -3.70
C SER A 231 5.21 -5.38 -2.22
N HIS A 232 4.21 -4.87 -1.51
CA HIS A 232 4.01 -5.14 -0.09
C HIS A 232 2.54 -5.16 0.28
N ILE A 233 2.21 -5.88 1.35
CA ILE A 233 0.89 -5.99 1.94
C ILE A 233 0.97 -5.39 3.34
N ASP A 234 0.01 -4.56 3.69
CA ASP A 234 0.03 -3.78 4.92
C ASP A 234 -1.26 -3.93 5.70
N LEU A 235 -1.12 -4.02 7.01
CA LEU A 235 -2.22 -3.86 7.96
C LEU A 235 -1.96 -2.58 8.76
N SER A 236 -2.88 -1.62 8.69
CA SER A 236 -2.74 -0.32 9.34
C SER A 236 -3.99 0.07 10.12
N PHE A 237 -3.79 0.83 11.20
CA PHE A 237 -4.82 1.56 11.90
C PHE A 237 -4.98 2.94 11.27
N THR A 238 -6.21 3.45 11.27
CA THR A 238 -6.53 4.74 10.65
C THR A 238 -7.27 5.64 11.60
N LEU A 239 -6.98 6.94 11.50
CA LEU A 239 -7.78 8.02 12.05
C LEU A 239 -8.29 8.85 10.89
N LYS A 240 -9.61 9.08 10.82
CA LYS A 240 -10.25 9.77 9.70
C LYS A 240 -11.07 10.95 10.21
N LEU A 241 -10.96 12.06 9.48
CA LEU A 241 -11.76 13.27 9.65
C LEU A 241 -12.73 13.35 8.46
N ASN A 242 -14.02 13.36 8.73
CA ASN A 242 -15.11 13.43 7.75
C ASN A 242 -15.78 14.81 7.85
N LEU A 243 -15.84 15.55 6.72
CA LEU A 243 -16.36 16.91 6.61
C LEU A 243 -17.44 17.02 5.52
#